data_e524841e7560ad1dff0c2da0509eddcd
#
_entry.id   e524841e7560ad1dff0c2da0509eddcd
#
_cell.length_a   1.000
_cell.length_b   1.000
_cell.length_c   1.000
_cell.angle_alpha   90.00
_cell.angle_beta   90.00
_cell.angle_gamma   90.00
#
_symmetry.space_group_name_H-M   'P 1'
#
loop_
_entity.id
_entity.type
_entity.pdbx_description
1 polymer ?
#
loop_
_entity_poly.entity_id
_entity_poly.type
_entity_poly.pdbx_seq_one_letter_code
_entity_poly.pdbx_strand_id
1 'polypeptide(L)'
;MASVKSILNCVGVDTSGDVSILFHGFGFARQRVPADPDASVTAKVSLLQQVRDVQGEHIHLNVIRVGFDAIAPASLGTAEEKLDYAIYKIRNVYRQVSLGVGRVEHYVITAGEADGADDLGSEDEADELSDDWTVPGNGIDVFVVRNISDSDFVGISPIDGSCDKDSKDDGLIGGEIGRGFDAVARTFAHEVGHFLGLSHNHGDDCPTSTAGQNNLMAQTRCAISVRDSVLLTGGQGNTMHDHCSMRAAC
;
A
#
# COMPACT_ATOMS: atom_id res chain seq x y z
N MET A 1 -10.09 -23.88 -12.27
CA MET A 1 -8.71 -23.56 -11.84
C MET A 1 -8.11 -22.64 -12.90
N ALA A 2 -7.75 -21.40 -12.55
CA ALA A 2 -7.15 -20.46 -13.49
C ALA A 2 -5.81 -21.03 -14.01
N SER A 3 -5.47 -20.73 -15.26
CA SER A 3 -4.16 -21.12 -15.80
C SER A 3 -3.07 -20.24 -15.18
N VAL A 4 -1.85 -20.76 -15.08
CA VAL A 4 -0.70 -19.96 -14.60
C VAL A 4 -0.52 -18.68 -15.44
N LYS A 5 -0.80 -18.76 -16.74
CA LYS A 5 -0.79 -17.62 -17.66
C LYS A 5 -1.82 -16.56 -17.27
N SER A 6 -3.03 -16.96 -16.91
CA SER A 6 -4.09 -16.04 -16.46
C SER A 6 -3.68 -15.32 -15.17
N ILE A 7 -3.17 -16.08 -14.19
CA ILE A 7 -2.70 -15.52 -12.92
C ILE A 7 -1.57 -14.49 -13.11
N LEU A 8 -0.62 -14.78 -13.99
CA LEU A 8 0.50 -13.88 -14.26
C LEU A 8 0.06 -12.60 -14.98
N ASN A 9 -0.89 -12.70 -15.92
CA ASN A 9 -1.48 -11.51 -16.55
C ASN A 9 -2.18 -10.62 -15.50
N CYS A 10 -2.85 -11.21 -14.50
CA CYS A 10 -3.49 -10.46 -13.43
C CYS A 10 -2.51 -9.65 -12.57
N VAL A 11 -1.29 -10.13 -12.39
CA VAL A 11 -0.23 -9.40 -11.65
C VAL A 11 0.62 -8.50 -12.56
N GLY A 12 0.18 -8.27 -13.80
CA GLY A 12 0.87 -7.38 -14.72
C GLY A 12 2.12 -7.96 -15.39
N VAL A 13 2.32 -9.28 -15.30
CA VAL A 13 3.42 -9.94 -16.02
C VAL A 13 2.97 -10.21 -17.46
N ASP A 14 3.70 -9.64 -18.43
CA ASP A 14 3.45 -9.92 -19.84
C ASP A 14 3.74 -11.40 -20.16
N THR A 15 2.69 -12.11 -20.57
CA THR A 15 2.75 -13.52 -20.95
C THR A 15 2.41 -13.74 -22.42
N SER A 16 2.58 -12.71 -23.27
CA SER A 16 2.33 -12.79 -24.72
C SER A 16 3.28 -13.75 -25.45
N GLY A 17 4.38 -14.14 -24.80
CA GLY A 17 5.34 -15.13 -25.29
C GLY A 17 5.15 -16.55 -24.73
N ASP A 18 6.07 -17.44 -25.07
CA ASP A 18 6.06 -18.85 -24.72
C ASP A 18 6.27 -19.09 -23.20
N VAL A 19 5.85 -20.23 -22.67
CA VAL A 19 5.98 -20.63 -21.25
C VAL A 19 7.42 -20.57 -20.71
N SER A 20 8.41 -20.63 -21.59
CA SER A 20 9.82 -20.39 -21.26
C SER A 20 10.10 -18.99 -20.70
N ILE A 21 9.27 -17.98 -21.03
CA ILE A 21 9.35 -16.61 -20.50
C ILE A 21 8.99 -16.58 -19.00
N LEU A 22 8.14 -17.46 -18.53
CA LEU A 22 7.82 -17.60 -17.09
C LEU A 22 9.03 -17.96 -16.25
N PHE A 23 9.85 -18.88 -16.74
CA PHE A 23 11.11 -19.22 -16.09
C PHE A 23 12.14 -18.10 -16.22
N HIS A 24 12.13 -17.37 -17.32
CA HIS A 24 12.99 -16.20 -17.53
C HIS A 24 12.50 -14.99 -16.71
N GLY A 25 11.19 -14.80 -16.51
CA GLY A 25 10.65 -13.79 -15.60
C GLY A 25 11.12 -13.99 -14.16
N PHE A 26 11.13 -15.21 -13.68
CA PHE A 26 11.74 -15.56 -12.39
C PHE A 26 13.26 -15.33 -12.39
N GLY A 27 13.96 -15.57 -13.50
CA GLY A 27 15.38 -15.29 -13.69
C GLY A 27 15.69 -13.80 -13.77
N PHE A 28 14.83 -13.00 -14.37
CA PHE A 28 14.99 -11.54 -14.47
C PHE A 28 14.77 -10.84 -13.12
N ALA A 29 13.80 -11.26 -12.36
CA ALA A 29 13.65 -10.81 -10.97
C ALA A 29 14.93 -11.09 -10.16
N ARG A 30 15.59 -12.23 -10.44
CA ARG A 30 16.86 -12.63 -9.82
C ARG A 30 18.06 -11.78 -10.25
N GLN A 31 18.06 -11.16 -11.45
CA GLN A 31 19.15 -10.33 -11.96
C GLN A 31 19.02 -8.85 -11.62
N ARG A 32 17.82 -8.37 -11.32
CA ARG A 32 17.59 -6.95 -10.93
C ARG A 32 17.79 -6.68 -9.46
N VAL A 33 17.87 -7.71 -8.65
CA VAL A 33 18.18 -7.57 -7.23
C VAL A 33 19.70 -7.51 -7.12
N PRO A 34 20.28 -6.49 -6.45
CA PRO A 34 21.72 -6.43 -6.19
C PRO A 34 22.19 -7.76 -5.59
N ALA A 35 23.48 -8.06 -5.70
CA ALA A 35 24.08 -9.35 -5.33
C ALA A 35 23.97 -9.74 -3.84
N ASP A 36 22.96 -9.24 -3.15
CA ASP A 36 22.56 -9.63 -1.80
C ASP A 36 21.67 -10.87 -1.87
N PRO A 37 22.09 -12.01 -1.31
CA PRO A 37 21.31 -13.24 -1.27
C PRO A 37 19.93 -13.05 -0.63
N ASP A 38 19.81 -12.20 0.36
CA ASP A 38 18.56 -11.95 1.10
C ASP A 38 17.57 -11.13 0.26
N ALA A 39 18.05 -10.14 -0.50
CA ALA A 39 17.23 -9.37 -1.43
C ALA A 39 16.61 -10.26 -2.53
N SER A 40 17.33 -11.28 -3.01
CA SER A 40 16.80 -12.23 -4.00
C SER A 40 15.68 -13.12 -3.43
N VAL A 41 15.73 -13.44 -2.16
CA VAL A 41 14.68 -14.20 -1.44
C VAL A 41 13.45 -13.34 -1.26
N THR A 42 13.61 -12.09 -0.88
CA THR A 42 12.50 -11.13 -0.67
C THR A 42 11.71 -10.90 -1.98
N ALA A 43 12.38 -10.69 -3.11
CA ALA A 43 11.73 -10.52 -4.40
C ALA A 43 10.93 -11.76 -4.83
N LYS A 44 11.46 -12.95 -4.60
CA LYS A 44 10.75 -14.23 -4.90
C LYS A 44 9.54 -14.42 -4.00
N VAL A 45 9.67 -14.12 -2.71
CA VAL A 45 8.56 -14.20 -1.76
C VAL A 45 7.46 -13.22 -2.16
N SER A 46 7.80 -12.00 -2.56
CA SER A 46 6.84 -11.00 -3.03
C SER A 46 6.04 -11.48 -4.24
N LEU A 47 6.69 -12.05 -5.26
CA LEU A 47 6.00 -12.58 -6.43
C LEU A 47 5.09 -13.77 -6.08
N LEU A 48 5.55 -14.69 -5.23
CA LEU A 48 4.73 -15.81 -4.78
C LEU A 48 3.52 -15.34 -3.96
N GLN A 49 3.69 -14.28 -3.17
CA GLN A 49 2.57 -13.66 -2.46
C GLN A 49 1.56 -13.05 -3.44
N GLN A 50 2.00 -12.31 -4.44
CA GLN A 50 1.13 -11.74 -5.47
C GLN A 50 0.34 -12.84 -6.20
N VAL A 51 1.01 -13.87 -6.67
CA VAL A 51 0.37 -15.01 -7.35
C VAL A 51 -0.67 -15.69 -6.47
N ARG A 52 -0.42 -15.79 -5.17
CA ARG A 52 -1.40 -16.34 -4.23
C ARG A 52 -2.55 -15.38 -3.99
N ASP A 53 -2.25 -14.09 -3.80
CA ASP A 53 -3.24 -13.09 -3.42
C ASP A 53 -4.31 -12.89 -4.51
N VAL A 54 -3.94 -12.99 -5.80
CA VAL A 54 -4.91 -12.90 -6.91
C VAL A 54 -5.76 -14.16 -7.15
N GLN A 55 -5.54 -15.23 -6.40
CA GLN A 55 -6.40 -16.41 -6.44
C GLN A 55 -7.71 -16.26 -5.62
N GLY A 56 -7.79 -15.21 -4.80
CA GLY A 56 -8.97 -14.75 -4.09
C GLY A 56 -9.38 -13.34 -4.50
N GLU A 57 -10.33 -12.77 -3.79
CA GLU A 57 -10.63 -11.35 -3.94
C GLU A 57 -9.42 -10.51 -3.53
N HIS A 58 -9.14 -9.47 -4.30
CA HIS A 58 -7.94 -8.68 -4.13
C HIS A 58 -8.13 -7.24 -4.62
N ILE A 59 -7.26 -6.36 -4.14
CA ILE A 59 -7.10 -4.99 -4.64
C ILE A 59 -5.82 -4.86 -5.46
N HIS A 60 -5.73 -3.82 -6.26
CA HIS A 60 -4.48 -3.35 -6.87
C HIS A 60 -4.06 -2.03 -6.25
N LEU A 61 -2.76 -1.77 -6.21
CA LEU A 61 -2.19 -0.53 -5.68
C LEU A 61 -1.32 0.16 -6.74
N ASN A 62 -1.47 1.45 -6.85
CA ASN A 62 -0.53 2.35 -7.51
C ASN A 62 0.21 3.08 -6.38
N VAL A 63 1.47 2.77 -6.18
CA VAL A 63 2.30 3.38 -5.12
C VAL A 63 3.08 4.53 -5.72
N ILE A 64 2.72 5.75 -5.32
CA ILE A 64 3.24 6.99 -5.87
C ILE A 64 4.22 7.59 -4.86
N ARG A 65 5.49 7.62 -5.22
CA ARG A 65 6.57 8.20 -4.39
C ARG A 65 6.69 9.69 -4.69
N VAL A 66 6.49 10.52 -3.68
CA VAL A 66 6.51 11.98 -3.84
C VAL A 66 7.75 12.57 -3.17
N GLY A 67 8.59 13.22 -3.95
CA GLY A 67 9.79 13.89 -3.46
C GLY A 67 10.94 12.96 -3.05
N PHE A 68 10.93 11.69 -3.45
CA PHE A 68 12.01 10.76 -3.09
C PHE A 68 13.37 11.15 -3.70
N ASP A 69 13.38 11.87 -4.81
CA ASP A 69 14.57 12.45 -5.42
C ASP A 69 15.24 13.52 -4.56
N ALA A 70 14.52 14.13 -3.63
CA ALA A 70 15.07 15.06 -2.63
C ALA A 70 15.63 14.36 -1.38
N ILE A 71 15.45 13.03 -1.23
CA ILE A 71 16.05 12.26 -0.14
C ILE A 71 17.56 12.13 -0.41
N ALA A 72 18.36 12.39 0.63
CA ALA A 72 19.81 12.22 0.52
C ALA A 72 20.18 10.80 0.02
N PRO A 73 21.12 10.65 -0.93
CA PRO A 73 21.45 9.35 -1.52
C PRO A 73 21.79 8.25 -0.50
N ALA A 74 22.41 8.61 0.63
CA ALA A 74 22.72 7.67 1.72
C ALA A 74 21.47 7.11 2.42
N SER A 75 20.33 7.78 2.33
CA SER A 75 19.06 7.41 2.99
C SER A 75 18.03 6.86 1.99
N LEU A 76 18.22 7.06 0.70
CA LEU A 76 17.27 6.65 -0.33
C LEU A 76 17.06 5.13 -0.35
N GLY A 77 18.13 4.34 -0.23
CA GLY A 77 18.02 2.88 -0.16
C GLY A 77 17.16 2.41 1.02
N THR A 78 17.32 3.04 2.18
CA THR A 78 16.49 2.74 3.36
C THR A 78 15.03 3.18 3.16
N ALA A 79 14.77 4.27 2.43
CA ALA A 79 13.40 4.71 2.10
C ALA A 79 12.70 3.67 1.19
N GLU A 80 13.39 3.18 0.16
CA GLU A 80 12.86 2.12 -0.71
C GLU A 80 12.62 0.81 0.06
N GLU A 81 13.52 0.41 0.95
CA GLU A 81 13.35 -0.77 1.80
C GLU A 81 12.12 -0.65 2.73
N LYS A 82 11.85 0.54 3.29
CA LYS A 82 10.66 0.79 4.11
C LYS A 82 9.38 0.63 3.29
N LEU A 83 9.36 1.13 2.06
CA LEU A 83 8.23 1.02 1.17
C LEU A 83 7.98 -0.45 0.78
N ASP A 84 9.01 -1.19 0.41
CA ASP A 84 8.92 -2.63 0.14
C ASP A 84 8.39 -3.41 1.36
N TYR A 85 8.84 -3.02 2.56
CA TYR A 85 8.36 -3.61 3.80
C TYR A 85 6.88 -3.27 4.06
N ALA A 86 6.44 -2.05 3.77
CA ALA A 86 5.03 -1.67 3.90
C ALA A 86 4.13 -2.51 2.97
N ILE A 87 4.55 -2.70 1.72
CA ILE A 87 3.85 -3.56 0.74
C ILE A 87 3.81 -5.03 1.21
N TYR A 88 4.90 -5.52 1.77
CA TYR A 88 4.94 -6.86 2.37
C TYR A 88 3.97 -6.99 3.55
N LYS A 89 3.94 -5.99 4.43
CA LYS A 89 3.09 -5.98 5.63
C LYS A 89 1.60 -5.91 5.29
N ILE A 90 1.17 -5.02 4.40
CA ILE A 90 -0.26 -4.92 4.02
C ILE A 90 -0.79 -6.24 3.46
N ARG A 91 0.00 -6.98 2.67
CA ARG A 91 -0.35 -8.32 2.19
C ARG A 91 -0.63 -9.30 3.33
N ASN A 92 0.19 -9.26 4.38
CA ASN A 92 0.02 -10.13 5.54
C ASN A 92 -1.16 -9.70 6.43
N VAL A 93 -1.36 -8.40 6.58
CA VAL A 93 -2.46 -7.84 7.39
C VAL A 93 -3.81 -8.18 6.75
N TYR A 94 -3.99 -7.88 5.47
CA TYR A 94 -5.26 -8.06 4.78
C TYR A 94 -5.64 -9.53 4.56
N ARG A 95 -4.64 -10.42 4.54
CA ARG A 95 -4.91 -11.86 4.49
C ARG A 95 -5.69 -12.38 5.70
N GLN A 96 -5.64 -11.71 6.85
CA GLN A 96 -6.43 -12.10 8.03
C GLN A 96 -7.93 -12.11 7.72
N VAL A 97 -8.35 -11.30 6.75
CA VAL A 97 -9.74 -11.20 6.29
C VAL A 97 -9.92 -11.74 4.86
N SER A 98 -9.00 -12.58 4.40
CA SER A 98 -9.03 -13.21 3.06
C SER A 98 -8.94 -12.24 1.88
N LEU A 99 -8.46 -11.02 2.11
CA LEU A 99 -8.25 -10.02 1.08
C LEU A 99 -6.79 -10.06 0.60
N GLY A 100 -6.60 -10.21 -0.72
CA GLY A 100 -5.30 -10.18 -1.35
C GLY A 100 -4.88 -8.78 -1.80
N VAL A 101 -3.58 -8.58 -2.00
CA VAL A 101 -3.03 -7.43 -2.72
C VAL A 101 -2.35 -7.97 -3.98
N GLY A 102 -2.97 -7.73 -5.13
CA GLY A 102 -2.51 -8.25 -6.41
C GLY A 102 -1.37 -7.41 -6.99
N ARG A 103 -1.63 -6.74 -8.12
CA ARG A 103 -0.67 -5.88 -8.79
C ARG A 103 -0.30 -4.68 -7.90
N VAL A 104 0.99 -4.37 -7.85
CA VAL A 104 1.52 -3.15 -7.27
C VAL A 104 2.38 -2.49 -8.33
N GLU A 105 1.99 -1.31 -8.76
CA GLU A 105 2.74 -0.48 -9.70
C GLU A 105 3.37 0.70 -8.98
N HIS A 106 4.53 1.14 -9.44
CA HIS A 106 5.30 2.20 -8.80
C HIS A 106 5.41 3.41 -9.73
N TYR A 107 5.05 4.56 -9.20
CA TYR A 107 5.10 5.86 -9.86
C TYR A 107 5.97 6.82 -9.06
N VAL A 108 6.37 7.91 -9.66
CA VAL A 108 7.21 8.93 -9.04
C VAL A 108 6.67 10.31 -9.43
N ILE A 109 6.49 11.16 -8.45
CA ILE A 109 6.36 12.61 -8.58
C ILE A 109 7.63 13.18 -7.95
N THR A 110 8.43 13.90 -8.73
CA THR A 110 9.64 14.52 -8.21
C THR A 110 9.30 15.67 -7.26
N ALA A 111 10.21 16.04 -6.36
CA ALA A 111 10.01 17.20 -5.48
C ALA A 111 9.74 18.50 -6.25
N GLY A 112 10.34 18.63 -7.46
CA GLY A 112 10.10 19.77 -8.33
C GLY A 112 8.72 19.77 -8.99
N GLU A 113 8.14 18.61 -9.29
CA GLU A 113 6.78 18.47 -9.83
C GLU A 113 5.73 18.62 -8.74
N ALA A 114 6.04 18.15 -7.53
CA ALA A 114 5.16 18.25 -6.37
C ALA A 114 4.96 19.68 -5.84
N ASP A 115 5.82 20.63 -6.24
CA ASP A 115 5.77 22.05 -5.85
C ASP A 115 5.59 22.30 -4.34
N GLY A 116 6.25 21.47 -3.53
CA GLY A 116 6.20 21.52 -2.07
C GLY A 116 5.35 20.43 -1.42
N ALA A 117 4.41 19.78 -2.14
CA ALA A 117 3.57 18.72 -1.60
C ALA A 117 4.31 17.39 -1.30
N ASP A 118 5.62 17.39 -1.40
CA ASP A 118 6.48 16.30 -0.87
C ASP A 118 6.72 16.42 0.65
N ASP A 119 6.34 17.59 1.25
CA ASP A 119 6.34 17.90 2.69
C ASP A 119 5.00 18.52 3.08
N LEU A 120 4.04 17.72 3.50
CA LEU A 120 2.68 18.15 3.76
C LEU A 120 2.58 18.88 5.10
N GLY A 121 2.10 20.12 5.05
CA GLY A 121 1.88 21.00 6.21
C GLY A 121 0.43 21.08 6.66
N SER A 122 -0.52 20.48 5.94
CA SER A 122 -1.95 20.49 6.28
C SER A 122 -2.70 19.34 5.60
N GLU A 123 -3.92 19.06 6.08
CA GLU A 123 -4.84 18.13 5.41
C GLU A 123 -5.27 18.66 4.04
N ASP A 124 -5.47 19.98 3.89
CA ASP A 124 -5.84 20.61 2.62
C ASP A 124 -4.77 20.35 1.54
N GLU A 125 -3.47 20.45 1.88
CA GLU A 125 -2.37 20.10 0.96
C GLU A 125 -2.36 18.61 0.57
N ALA A 126 -2.76 17.74 1.50
CA ALA A 126 -2.87 16.31 1.22
C ALA A 126 -4.01 16.01 0.24
N ASP A 127 -5.16 16.67 0.42
CA ASP A 127 -6.30 16.57 -0.48
C ASP A 127 -5.94 17.12 -1.88
N GLU A 128 -5.29 18.31 -1.95
CA GLU A 128 -4.82 18.88 -3.22
C GLU A 128 -3.85 17.94 -3.94
N LEU A 129 -2.90 17.32 -3.23
CA LEU A 129 -1.96 16.36 -3.83
C LEU A 129 -2.69 15.17 -4.45
N SER A 130 -3.69 14.61 -3.78
CA SER A 130 -4.43 13.46 -4.30
C SER A 130 -5.40 13.84 -5.42
N ASP A 131 -5.96 15.06 -5.41
CA ASP A 131 -6.86 15.56 -6.45
C ASP A 131 -6.11 15.96 -7.73
N ASP A 132 -4.88 16.50 -7.60
CA ASP A 132 -4.08 16.96 -8.74
C ASP A 132 -3.40 15.81 -9.51
N TRP A 133 -3.18 14.68 -8.86
CA TRP A 133 -2.42 13.55 -9.42
C TRP A 133 -3.21 12.25 -9.32
N THR A 134 -3.54 11.67 -10.46
CA THR A 134 -4.20 10.37 -10.52
C THR A 134 -3.51 9.44 -11.49
N VAL A 135 -3.52 8.14 -11.21
CA VAL A 135 -3.04 7.10 -12.11
C VAL A 135 -4.23 6.40 -12.76
N PRO A 136 -4.36 6.44 -14.09
CA PRO A 136 -5.44 5.75 -14.78
C PRO A 136 -5.45 4.25 -14.48
N GLY A 137 -6.64 3.66 -14.44
CA GLY A 137 -6.81 2.23 -14.27
C GLY A 137 -7.50 1.87 -12.96
N ASN A 138 -7.28 0.67 -12.48
CA ASN A 138 -8.05 0.07 -11.39
C ASN A 138 -7.24 -0.15 -10.09
N GLY A 139 -6.09 0.47 -9.95
CA GLY A 139 -5.32 0.49 -8.72
C GLY A 139 -5.74 1.65 -7.82
N ILE A 140 -5.71 1.46 -6.51
CA ILE A 140 -5.87 2.52 -5.52
C ILE A 140 -4.60 3.36 -5.53
N ASP A 141 -4.72 4.68 -5.66
CA ASP A 141 -3.59 5.60 -5.65
C ASP A 141 -3.15 5.88 -4.21
N VAL A 142 -1.94 5.44 -3.88
CA VAL A 142 -1.35 5.57 -2.55
C VAL A 142 -0.11 6.43 -2.65
N PHE A 143 -0.23 7.68 -2.22
CA PHE A 143 0.87 8.62 -2.18
C PHE A 143 1.71 8.38 -0.92
N VAL A 144 3.01 8.24 -1.09
CA VAL A 144 3.97 8.16 0.01
C VAL A 144 4.89 9.37 -0.12
N VAL A 145 4.77 10.29 0.82
CA VAL A 145 5.47 11.57 0.79
C VAL A 145 6.81 11.50 1.53
N ARG A 146 7.69 12.43 1.24
CA ARG A 146 8.99 12.54 1.90
C ARG A 146 8.83 12.88 3.39
N ASN A 147 7.93 13.80 3.71
CA ASN A 147 7.68 14.29 5.06
C ASN A 147 6.22 14.73 5.25
N ILE A 148 5.76 14.71 6.50
CA ILE A 148 4.53 15.36 6.95
C ILE A 148 4.93 16.24 8.13
N SER A 149 4.93 17.56 7.93
CA SER A 149 5.30 18.52 8.97
C SER A 149 4.13 18.90 9.87
N ASP A 150 2.89 18.61 9.48
CA ASP A 150 1.73 18.69 10.35
C ASP A 150 1.83 17.66 11.48
N SER A 151 1.44 18.06 12.68
CA SER A 151 1.47 17.18 13.87
C SER A 151 0.17 16.36 14.05
N ASP A 152 -0.89 16.69 13.33
CA ASP A 152 -2.23 16.18 13.60
C ASP A 152 -2.51 14.87 12.85
N PHE A 153 -1.78 14.62 11.76
CA PHE A 153 -1.91 13.36 11.01
C PHE A 153 -0.54 12.72 10.68
N VAL A 154 -0.56 11.45 10.32
CA VAL A 154 0.62 10.66 9.91
C VAL A 154 0.42 9.97 8.57
N GLY A 155 -0.78 10.03 8.06
CA GLY A 155 -1.36 9.61 6.83
C GLY A 155 -2.81 10.06 6.85
N ILE A 156 -3.45 10.17 5.70
CA ILE A 156 -4.85 10.57 5.58
C ILE A 156 -5.51 9.88 4.40
N SER A 157 -6.75 9.50 4.57
CA SER A 157 -7.54 8.82 3.55
C SER A 157 -9.02 9.17 3.71
N PRO A 158 -9.76 9.32 2.61
CA PRO A 158 -11.20 9.29 2.66
C PRO A 158 -11.68 7.95 3.22
N ILE A 159 -12.82 7.95 3.92
CA ILE A 159 -13.51 6.71 4.31
C ILE A 159 -14.45 6.33 3.16
N ASP A 160 -14.29 5.12 2.64
CA ASP A 160 -15.00 4.63 1.45
C ASP A 160 -14.64 5.44 0.20
N GLY A 161 -13.36 5.44 -0.16
CA GLY A 161 -12.79 6.23 -1.23
C GLY A 161 -13.38 5.93 -2.60
N SER A 162 -13.29 6.88 -3.52
CA SER A 162 -13.88 6.76 -4.85
C SER A 162 -13.12 5.80 -5.76
N CYS A 163 -13.86 5.00 -6.53
CA CYS A 163 -13.28 4.23 -7.65
C CYS A 163 -13.34 4.99 -8.99
N ASP A 164 -13.88 6.19 -8.99
CA ASP A 164 -13.87 7.09 -10.13
C ASP A 164 -12.62 7.98 -10.05
N LYS A 165 -11.72 7.76 -11.00
CA LYS A 165 -10.42 8.45 -11.05
C LYS A 165 -10.49 9.93 -11.44
N ASP A 166 -11.67 10.41 -11.81
CA ASP A 166 -11.93 11.81 -12.12
C ASP A 166 -12.68 12.53 -10.97
N SER A 167 -12.78 11.88 -9.79
CA SER A 167 -13.49 12.44 -8.64
C SER A 167 -12.53 12.77 -7.50
N LYS A 168 -12.99 13.62 -6.59
CA LYS A 168 -12.35 13.77 -5.27
C LYS A 168 -12.36 12.44 -4.54
N ASP A 169 -11.46 12.29 -3.61
CA ASP A 169 -11.36 11.09 -2.78
C ASP A 169 -10.96 9.81 -3.56
N ASP A 170 -10.29 9.95 -4.71
CA ASP A 170 -9.82 8.81 -5.52
C ASP A 170 -8.40 8.33 -5.16
N GLY A 171 -7.74 9.02 -4.23
CA GLY A 171 -6.41 8.69 -3.69
C GLY A 171 -6.32 8.81 -2.18
N LEU A 172 -5.14 8.50 -1.64
CA LEU A 172 -4.86 8.58 -0.21
C LEU A 172 -3.38 8.84 0.06
N ILE A 173 -3.06 9.48 1.18
CA ILE A 173 -1.69 9.62 1.68
C ILE A 173 -1.37 8.44 2.60
N GLY A 174 -0.61 7.48 2.12
CA GLY A 174 -0.23 6.28 2.86
C GLY A 174 0.83 6.52 3.94
N GLY A 175 1.27 7.76 4.11
CA GLY A 175 2.17 8.22 5.15
C GLY A 175 3.49 8.82 4.67
N GLU A 176 4.33 9.24 5.63
CA GLU A 176 5.66 9.78 5.38
C GLU A 176 6.74 8.70 5.48
N ILE A 177 7.70 8.72 4.56
CA ILE A 177 8.78 7.73 4.52
C ILE A 177 9.86 7.97 5.60
N GLY A 178 9.88 9.14 6.22
CA GLY A 178 10.82 9.51 7.29
C GLY A 178 10.73 8.64 8.54
N ARG A 179 9.57 8.06 8.82
CA ARG A 179 9.31 7.25 10.02
C ARG A 179 10.01 5.89 10.00
N GLY A 180 9.94 5.18 11.13
CA GLY A 180 10.47 3.80 11.25
C GLY A 180 9.68 2.79 10.41
N PHE A 181 10.28 1.66 10.07
CA PHE A 181 9.70 0.60 9.22
C PHE A 181 8.28 0.19 9.61
N ASP A 182 8.07 -0.16 10.88
CA ASP A 182 6.75 -0.61 11.36
C ASP A 182 5.72 0.52 11.36
N ALA A 183 6.14 1.78 11.58
CA ALA A 183 5.26 2.93 11.54
C ALA A 183 4.78 3.20 10.11
N VAL A 184 5.69 3.26 9.13
CA VAL A 184 5.35 3.41 7.70
C VAL A 184 4.41 2.28 7.28
N ALA A 185 4.75 1.04 7.59
CA ALA A 185 3.97 -0.12 7.15
C ALA A 185 2.57 -0.16 7.78
N ARG A 186 2.44 0.22 9.05
CA ARG A 186 1.15 0.27 9.73
C ARG A 186 0.29 1.42 9.19
N THR A 187 0.85 2.63 9.06
CA THR A 187 0.13 3.77 8.50
C THR A 187 -0.36 3.45 7.08
N PHE A 188 0.52 2.94 6.22
CA PHE A 188 0.15 2.54 4.87
C PHE A 188 -1.05 1.58 4.84
N ALA A 189 -1.04 0.54 5.67
CA ALA A 189 -2.14 -0.42 5.73
C ALA A 189 -3.41 0.18 6.37
N HIS A 190 -3.26 1.10 7.33
CA HIS A 190 -4.35 1.78 8.01
C HIS A 190 -5.11 2.71 7.06
N GLU A 191 -4.39 3.54 6.29
CA GLU A 191 -5.00 4.49 5.36
C GLU A 191 -5.67 3.75 4.19
N VAL A 192 -5.07 2.70 3.64
CA VAL A 192 -5.77 1.84 2.66
C VAL A 192 -7.01 1.18 3.28
N GLY A 193 -7.01 0.90 4.59
CA GLY A 193 -8.18 0.42 5.32
C GLY A 193 -9.31 1.44 5.36
N HIS A 194 -9.01 2.71 5.58
CA HIS A 194 -10.00 3.80 5.48
C HIS A 194 -10.56 3.91 4.07
N PHE A 195 -9.70 3.92 3.06
CA PHE A 195 -10.13 3.94 1.66
C PHE A 195 -11.10 2.80 1.33
N LEU A 196 -10.90 1.63 1.92
CA LEU A 196 -11.79 0.46 1.78
C LEU A 196 -13.01 0.48 2.73
N GLY A 197 -13.39 1.64 3.26
CA GLY A 197 -14.61 1.85 4.03
C GLY A 197 -14.48 1.64 5.54
N LEU A 198 -13.29 1.44 6.08
CA LEU A 198 -13.11 1.24 7.52
C LEU A 198 -13.02 2.57 8.26
N SER A 199 -13.85 2.79 9.25
CA SER A 199 -13.70 3.86 10.24
C SER A 199 -12.74 3.44 11.37
N HIS A 200 -12.25 4.40 12.16
CA HIS A 200 -11.57 4.09 13.41
C HIS A 200 -12.41 3.18 14.28
N ASN A 201 -11.81 2.16 14.87
CA ASN A 201 -12.54 1.13 15.62
C ASN A 201 -13.14 1.61 16.94
N HIS A 202 -12.88 2.84 17.35
CA HIS A 202 -13.38 3.48 18.57
C HIS A 202 -13.63 5.00 18.43
N GLY A 203 -13.86 5.47 17.21
CA GLY A 203 -14.03 6.91 16.94
C GLY A 203 -12.82 7.72 17.40
N ASP A 204 -13.06 8.86 18.06
CA ASP A 204 -12.01 9.75 18.54
C ASP A 204 -11.37 9.30 19.87
N ASP A 205 -11.98 8.34 20.58
CA ASP A 205 -11.45 7.81 21.82
C ASP A 205 -10.50 6.63 21.60
N CYS A 206 -9.66 6.35 22.59
CA CYS A 206 -8.85 5.14 22.57
C CYS A 206 -9.66 3.93 23.07
N PRO A 207 -9.56 2.76 22.39
CA PRO A 207 -10.14 1.53 22.89
C PRO A 207 -9.59 1.18 24.27
N THR A 208 -10.47 0.74 25.17
CA THR A 208 -10.08 0.29 26.51
C THR A 208 -9.62 -1.16 26.54
N SER A 209 -9.97 -1.95 25.54
CA SER A 209 -9.58 -3.35 25.44
C SER A 209 -8.28 -3.54 24.67
N THR A 210 -7.47 -4.51 25.07
CA THR A 210 -6.26 -4.92 24.34
C THR A 210 -6.56 -5.30 22.87
N ALA A 211 -7.69 -5.97 22.63
CA ALA A 211 -8.10 -6.32 21.28
C ALA A 211 -8.38 -5.09 20.40
N GLY A 212 -9.02 -4.06 20.97
CA GLY A 212 -9.25 -2.79 20.30
C GLY A 212 -7.96 -2.03 20.03
N GLN A 213 -7.04 -2.00 20.98
CA GLN A 213 -5.73 -1.33 20.83
C GLN A 213 -4.78 -2.07 19.87
N ASN A 214 -4.97 -3.38 19.66
CA ASN A 214 -4.23 -4.18 18.68
C ASN A 214 -4.87 -4.16 17.29
N ASN A 215 -6.04 -3.53 17.13
CA ASN A 215 -6.70 -3.43 15.85
C ASN A 215 -5.95 -2.47 14.90
N LEU A 216 -5.91 -2.80 13.62
CA LEU A 216 -5.30 -1.93 12.60
C LEU A 216 -5.91 -0.53 12.61
N MET A 217 -7.24 -0.45 12.77
CA MET A 217 -8.00 0.81 12.74
C MET A 217 -8.05 1.53 14.10
N ALA A 218 -7.23 1.14 15.07
CA ALA A 218 -6.96 2.00 16.22
C ALA A 218 -6.10 3.19 15.77
N GLN A 219 -6.46 4.40 16.20
CA GLN A 219 -5.61 5.57 15.97
C GLN A 219 -4.18 5.30 16.47
N THR A 220 -3.18 5.85 15.80
CA THR A 220 -1.77 5.57 16.11
C THR A 220 -1.41 5.82 17.58
N ARG A 221 -1.98 6.91 18.17
CA ARG A 221 -1.80 7.24 19.60
C ARG A 221 -2.41 6.21 20.57
N CYS A 222 -3.35 5.40 20.08
CA CYS A 222 -4.09 4.40 20.88
C CYS A 222 -3.53 2.99 20.71
N ALA A 223 -2.67 2.78 19.72
CA ALA A 223 -2.07 1.47 19.46
C ALA A 223 -1.11 1.06 20.59
N ILE A 224 -1.19 -0.19 21.04
CA ILE A 224 -0.22 -0.73 22.02
C ILE A 224 1.18 -0.70 21.43
N SER A 225 1.30 -1.04 20.13
CA SER A 225 2.55 -1.07 19.40
C SER A 225 2.27 -0.87 17.93
N VAL A 226 2.97 0.04 17.28
CA VAL A 226 2.87 0.24 15.81
C VAL A 226 3.22 -1.02 15.04
N ARG A 227 4.00 -1.93 15.60
CA ARG A 227 4.38 -3.19 15.00
C ARG A 227 3.27 -4.24 15.04
N ASP A 228 2.59 -4.35 16.20
CA ASP A 228 1.72 -5.48 16.53
C ASP A 228 0.22 -5.10 16.47
N SER A 229 -0.10 -3.79 16.47
CA SER A 229 -1.47 -3.29 16.33
C SER A 229 -1.92 -3.29 14.87
N VAL A 230 -2.10 -4.48 14.32
CA VAL A 230 -2.39 -4.75 12.90
C VAL A 230 -3.50 -5.79 12.72
N LEU A 231 -4.29 -6.07 13.76
CA LEU A 231 -5.38 -7.05 13.68
C LEU A 231 -6.60 -6.46 12.98
N LEU A 232 -7.27 -7.29 12.20
CA LEU A 232 -8.55 -7.00 11.57
C LEU A 232 -9.61 -7.98 12.08
N THR A 233 -10.84 -7.50 12.18
CA THR A 233 -12.01 -8.34 12.51
C THR A 233 -12.71 -8.85 11.26
N GLY A 234 -13.49 -9.92 11.38
CA GLY A 234 -14.31 -10.40 10.26
C GLY A 234 -15.32 -9.37 9.75
N GLY A 235 -15.87 -8.52 10.65
CA GLY A 235 -16.77 -7.43 10.25
C GLY A 235 -16.05 -6.39 9.39
N GLN A 236 -14.83 -6.00 9.76
CA GLN A 236 -13.98 -5.12 8.95
C GLN A 236 -13.67 -5.75 7.59
N GLY A 237 -13.36 -7.05 7.57
CA GLY A 237 -13.17 -7.78 6.31
C GLY A 237 -14.38 -7.71 5.40
N ASN A 238 -15.59 -7.90 5.91
CA ASN A 238 -16.82 -7.79 5.11
C ASN A 238 -16.98 -6.39 4.50
N THR A 239 -16.77 -5.33 5.29
CA THR A 239 -16.80 -3.95 4.77
C THR A 239 -15.79 -3.75 3.64
N MET A 240 -14.55 -4.21 3.82
CA MET A 240 -13.52 -4.10 2.78
C MET A 240 -13.89 -4.85 1.50
N HIS A 241 -14.49 -6.04 1.61
CA HIS A 241 -14.90 -6.84 0.46
C HIS A 241 -16.07 -6.23 -0.32
N ASP A 242 -16.88 -5.37 0.30
CA ASP A 242 -18.01 -4.68 -0.38
C ASP A 242 -17.53 -3.45 -1.19
N HIS A 243 -16.28 -3.01 -1.06
CA HIS A 243 -15.76 -1.82 -1.72
C HIS A 243 -15.58 -2.02 -3.23
N CYS A 244 -15.83 -0.96 -4.01
CA CYS A 244 -15.77 -0.98 -5.48
C CYS A 244 -14.37 -1.30 -6.07
N SER A 245 -13.31 -1.11 -5.31
CA SER A 245 -11.94 -1.48 -5.72
C SER A 245 -11.67 -2.99 -5.72
N MET A 246 -12.62 -3.80 -5.22
CA MET A 246 -12.45 -5.25 -5.19
C MET A 246 -12.39 -5.86 -6.58
N ARG A 247 -11.50 -6.82 -6.74
CA ARG A 247 -11.33 -7.62 -7.96
C ARG A 247 -11.58 -9.07 -7.65
N ALA A 248 -12.31 -9.72 -8.53
CA ALA A 248 -12.55 -11.16 -8.43
C ALA A 248 -11.25 -11.95 -8.63
N ALA A 249 -11.26 -13.17 -8.13
CA ALA A 249 -10.15 -14.11 -8.33
C ALA A 249 -9.80 -14.28 -9.81
N CYS A 250 -8.52 -14.37 -10.10
CA CYS A 250 -7.98 -14.72 -11.43
C CYS A 250 -8.02 -16.25 -11.63
#